data_fcdc75717eb3f0cbe32d92e4d71e657b
#
_entry.id   fcdc75717eb3f0cbe32d92e4d71e657b
#
_cell.length_a   1.000
_cell.length_b   1.000
_cell.length_c   1.000
_cell.angle_alpha   90.00
_cell.angle_beta   90.00
_cell.angle_gamma   90.00
#
_symmetry.space_group_name_H-M   'P 1'
#
loop_
_entity.id
_entity.type
_entity.pdbx_description
1 polymer ?
#
loop_
_entity_poly.entity_id
_entity_poly.type
_entity_poly.pdbx_seq_one_letter_code
_entity_poly.pdbx_strand_id
1 'polypeptide(L)'
;MEKKVWRNRKEKKEWARRLQSEDPGLAVVHPQAAGIDVGNSSHYVAVRPDRDAQPVRRFECFTADLYRLADWLRNCGVKTIAMQSTGVYWIPLYDILEQRGFEVYLVNARHTKNLPGRKSDVQESQWLLKLHTYGLLNNSFQPVSEIRMSRTYWRQRAEHVRGAATCMQRMQKALTQMNLQLANVISDISGQTGQAIIRAILAGERDARKLAELRDPRVKASPEEIAKSLEGNWRPELLFVLRQELELFDTYQRRIAECDQQLQEHLAQFANNVPPPLPQTEAKKRKAKPAKNAPRFDLNSELQRITGVDLTRIDGIDVMTAQTIVSEVGLDMTRWKTESHFASWLGLCPDNRISGDKVLARGTRRVVNRVATALRMSAITLMRSRTYLGAQYRRLRTRLGAPKAITAMAHRLA
;
A
#
# COMPACT_ATOMS: atom_id res chain seq x y z
N MET A 1 -36.99 -17.91 12.99
CA MET A 1 -37.31 -17.38 11.65
C MET A 1 -37.81 -18.54 10.80
N GLU A 2 -39.11 -18.65 10.55
CA GLU A 2 -39.65 -19.68 9.67
C GLU A 2 -39.19 -19.47 8.23
N LYS A 3 -38.70 -20.53 7.59
CA LYS A 3 -38.34 -20.50 6.16
C LYS A 3 -39.62 -20.33 5.36
N LYS A 4 -39.88 -19.15 4.81
CA LYS A 4 -41.00 -18.87 3.91
C LYS A 4 -40.83 -19.73 2.65
N VAL A 5 -41.75 -20.71 2.48
CA VAL A 5 -41.76 -21.61 1.30
C VAL A 5 -42.56 -20.89 0.20
N TRP A 6 -41.87 -20.61 -0.92
CA TRP A 6 -42.49 -19.95 -2.08
C TRP A 6 -43.31 -20.94 -2.89
N ARG A 7 -44.57 -20.64 -3.16
CA ARG A 7 -45.48 -21.46 -3.94
C ARG A 7 -45.15 -21.46 -5.45
N ASN A 8 -44.64 -20.34 -5.99
CA ASN A 8 -44.24 -20.23 -7.39
C ASN A 8 -43.22 -19.11 -7.65
N ARG A 9 -42.66 -19.12 -8.89
CA ARG A 9 -41.66 -18.13 -9.35
C ARG A 9 -42.19 -16.67 -9.42
N LYS A 10 -43.53 -16.51 -9.58
CA LYS A 10 -44.21 -15.23 -9.67
C LYS A 10 -44.27 -14.54 -8.30
N GLU A 11 -44.65 -15.29 -7.25
CA GLU A 11 -44.64 -14.79 -5.87
C GLU A 11 -43.26 -14.39 -5.39
N LYS A 12 -42.23 -15.15 -5.75
CA LYS A 12 -40.86 -14.82 -5.43
C LYS A 12 -40.39 -13.51 -6.11
N LYS A 13 -40.83 -13.29 -7.38
CA LYS A 13 -40.55 -12.05 -8.12
C LYS A 13 -41.31 -10.84 -7.54
N GLU A 14 -42.56 -11.03 -7.13
CA GLU A 14 -43.38 -9.99 -6.56
C GLU A 14 -42.89 -9.59 -5.18
N TRP A 15 -42.47 -10.55 -4.36
CA TRP A 15 -41.87 -10.27 -3.06
C TRP A 15 -40.51 -9.55 -3.19
N ALA A 16 -39.69 -9.96 -4.14
CA ALA A 16 -38.43 -9.27 -4.46
C ALA A 16 -38.66 -7.82 -4.93
N ARG A 17 -39.76 -7.59 -5.69
CA ARG A 17 -40.20 -6.24 -6.09
C ARG A 17 -40.67 -5.40 -4.90
N ARG A 18 -41.44 -5.99 -3.97
CA ARG A 18 -41.90 -5.33 -2.72
C ARG A 18 -40.71 -4.96 -1.84
N LEU A 19 -39.74 -5.86 -1.64
CA LEU A 19 -38.51 -5.57 -0.90
C LEU A 19 -37.66 -4.45 -1.53
N GLN A 20 -37.79 -4.21 -2.84
CA GLN A 20 -37.12 -3.12 -3.52
C GLN A 20 -37.91 -1.79 -3.43
N SER A 21 -39.22 -1.84 -3.27
CA SER A 21 -40.13 -0.67 -3.28
C SER A 21 -40.54 -0.19 -1.89
N GLU A 22 -40.57 -1.09 -0.90
CA GLU A 22 -40.96 -0.73 0.47
C GLU A 22 -39.77 -0.13 1.23
N ASP A 23 -40.00 1.00 1.90
CA ASP A 23 -39.11 1.55 2.90
C ASP A 23 -38.98 0.51 4.03
N PRO A 24 -37.73 0.06 4.35
CA PRO A 24 -37.53 -0.96 5.39
C PRO A 24 -37.85 -0.47 6.80
N GLY A 25 -38.42 0.72 6.98
CA GLY A 25 -38.69 1.33 8.29
C GLY A 25 -37.44 1.84 9.00
N LEU A 26 -36.30 1.91 8.28
CA LEU A 26 -35.03 2.44 8.81
C LEU A 26 -35.04 3.97 8.75
N ALA A 27 -34.46 4.60 9.77
CA ALA A 27 -34.29 6.05 9.77
C ALA A 27 -33.37 6.50 8.62
N VAL A 28 -33.75 7.54 7.90
CA VAL A 28 -32.95 8.16 6.85
C VAL A 28 -31.77 8.92 7.50
N VAL A 29 -30.56 8.44 7.28
CA VAL A 29 -29.33 9.04 7.81
C VAL A 29 -28.79 10.11 6.86
N HIS A 30 -28.82 9.83 5.54
CA HIS A 30 -28.32 10.74 4.51
C HIS A 30 -29.45 11.12 3.53
N PRO A 31 -30.26 12.15 3.85
CA PRO A 31 -31.39 12.55 2.99
C PRO A 31 -30.95 13.19 1.66
N GLN A 32 -29.73 13.68 1.56
CA GLN A 32 -29.12 14.32 0.39
C GLN A 32 -28.04 13.43 -0.24
N ALA A 33 -28.32 12.13 -0.31
CA ALA A 33 -27.41 11.12 -0.81
C ALA A 33 -27.49 10.94 -2.33
N ALA A 34 -26.37 10.50 -2.92
CA ALA A 34 -26.28 9.89 -4.25
C ALA A 34 -25.51 8.57 -4.20
N GLY A 35 -25.78 7.70 -5.18
CA GLY A 35 -25.03 6.46 -5.38
C GLY A 35 -24.41 6.42 -6.77
N ILE A 36 -23.12 6.09 -6.87
CA ILE A 36 -22.38 6.01 -8.15
C ILE A 36 -21.81 4.62 -8.34
N ASP A 37 -22.23 3.95 -9.40
CA ASP A 37 -21.54 2.79 -9.91
C ASP A 37 -20.48 3.24 -10.91
N VAL A 38 -19.22 2.86 -10.61
CA VAL A 38 -18.03 3.33 -11.34
C VAL A 38 -17.60 2.30 -12.37
N GLY A 39 -17.74 2.67 -13.64
CA GLY A 39 -17.25 1.87 -14.77
C GLY A 39 -15.98 2.45 -15.40
N ASN A 40 -15.44 1.71 -16.35
CA ASN A 40 -14.25 2.10 -17.12
C ASN A 40 -14.55 3.20 -18.16
N SER A 41 -15.68 3.09 -18.86
CA SER A 41 -16.07 3.99 -19.96
C SER A 41 -17.21 4.95 -19.58
N SER A 42 -17.97 4.60 -18.54
CA SER A 42 -19.08 5.42 -18.07
C SER A 42 -19.41 5.13 -16.62
N HIS A 43 -20.03 6.10 -15.96
CA HIS A 43 -20.53 6.00 -14.60
C HIS A 43 -22.05 6.10 -14.62
N TYR A 44 -22.73 5.26 -13.82
CA TYR A 44 -24.15 5.37 -13.55
C TYR A 44 -24.38 6.01 -12.19
N VAL A 45 -25.17 7.06 -12.18
CA VAL A 45 -25.37 7.90 -11.00
C VAL A 45 -26.85 7.94 -10.65
N ALA A 46 -27.18 7.58 -9.42
CA ALA A 46 -28.55 7.61 -8.90
C ALA A 46 -28.70 8.66 -7.81
N VAL A 47 -29.75 9.45 -7.90
CA VAL A 47 -30.25 10.34 -6.86
C VAL A 47 -31.64 9.90 -6.43
N ARG A 48 -32.17 10.44 -5.33
CA ARG A 48 -33.52 10.13 -4.88
C ARG A 48 -34.56 10.61 -5.93
N PRO A 49 -35.65 9.86 -6.12
CA PRO A 49 -36.66 10.18 -7.15
C PRO A 49 -37.33 11.56 -6.99
N ASP A 50 -37.33 12.12 -5.76
CA ASP A 50 -37.82 13.46 -5.47
C ASP A 50 -36.89 14.60 -5.89
N ARG A 51 -35.69 14.30 -6.41
CA ARG A 51 -34.67 15.29 -6.76
C ARG A 51 -34.55 15.60 -8.24
N ASP A 52 -34.92 14.67 -9.09
CA ASP A 52 -34.85 14.84 -10.57
C ASP A 52 -35.87 13.94 -11.24
N ALA A 53 -36.48 14.42 -12.34
CA ALA A 53 -37.41 13.64 -13.16
C ALA A 53 -36.77 12.39 -13.79
N GLN A 54 -35.43 12.42 -14.02
CA GLN A 54 -34.61 11.29 -14.41
C GLN A 54 -33.61 10.97 -13.32
N PRO A 55 -34.02 10.26 -12.25
CA PRO A 55 -33.21 10.09 -11.04
C PRO A 55 -32.00 9.19 -11.23
N VAL A 56 -31.87 8.53 -12.39
CA VAL A 56 -30.66 7.76 -12.78
C VAL A 56 -30.17 8.26 -14.12
N ARG A 57 -28.90 8.67 -14.15
CA ARG A 57 -28.26 9.15 -15.38
C ARG A 57 -26.93 8.43 -15.62
N ARG A 58 -26.59 8.26 -16.90
CA ARG A 58 -25.29 7.79 -17.35
C ARG A 58 -24.42 8.98 -17.78
N PHE A 59 -23.18 9.00 -17.31
CA PHE A 59 -22.16 9.96 -17.76
C PHE A 59 -20.95 9.21 -18.28
N GLU A 60 -20.32 9.73 -19.31
CA GLU A 60 -19.05 9.18 -19.81
C GLU A 60 -17.88 9.59 -18.92
N CYS A 61 -16.71 8.96 -19.12
CA CYS A 61 -15.53 9.18 -18.26
C CYS A 61 -14.64 10.34 -18.74
N PHE A 62 -15.07 11.12 -19.74
CA PHE A 62 -14.31 12.29 -20.15
C PHE A 62 -14.42 13.41 -19.12
N THR A 63 -13.37 14.21 -18.98
CA THR A 63 -13.29 15.27 -17.96
C THR A 63 -14.51 16.20 -17.97
N ALA A 64 -14.98 16.62 -19.17
CA ALA A 64 -16.17 17.46 -19.30
C ALA A 64 -17.44 16.78 -18.77
N ASP A 65 -17.56 15.46 -18.96
CA ASP A 65 -18.67 14.67 -18.44
C ASP A 65 -18.64 14.53 -16.93
N LEU A 66 -17.44 14.37 -16.35
CA LEU A 66 -17.27 14.32 -14.90
C LEU A 66 -17.65 15.67 -14.25
N TYR A 67 -17.32 16.78 -14.88
CA TYR A 67 -17.78 18.08 -14.41
C TYR A 67 -19.30 18.25 -14.56
N ARG A 68 -19.90 17.83 -15.68
CA ARG A 68 -21.36 17.82 -15.86
C ARG A 68 -22.07 16.95 -14.81
N LEU A 69 -21.49 15.79 -14.49
CA LEU A 69 -21.98 14.93 -13.42
C LEU A 69 -21.97 15.67 -12.07
N ALA A 70 -20.87 16.30 -11.72
CA ALA A 70 -20.75 17.04 -10.46
C ALA A 70 -21.73 18.23 -10.39
N ASP A 71 -21.92 18.97 -11.51
CA ASP A 71 -22.87 20.07 -11.59
C ASP A 71 -24.32 19.57 -11.47
N TRP A 72 -24.67 18.46 -12.13
CA TRP A 72 -25.99 17.83 -11.98
C TRP A 72 -26.26 17.40 -10.55
N LEU A 73 -25.31 16.76 -9.86
CA LEU A 73 -25.44 16.38 -8.45
C LEU A 73 -25.67 17.59 -7.55
N ARG A 74 -24.98 18.70 -7.81
CA ARG A 74 -25.18 19.97 -7.08
C ARG A 74 -26.58 20.52 -7.30
N ASN A 75 -27.06 20.53 -8.53
CA ASN A 75 -28.42 20.98 -8.87
C ASN A 75 -29.50 20.11 -8.23
N CYS A 76 -29.24 18.81 -8.04
CA CYS A 76 -30.11 17.90 -7.29
C CYS A 76 -30.03 18.10 -5.76
N GLY A 77 -29.20 19.02 -5.25
CA GLY A 77 -29.03 19.28 -3.82
C GLY A 77 -28.34 18.14 -3.07
N VAL A 78 -27.51 17.35 -3.76
CA VAL A 78 -26.71 16.27 -3.16
C VAL A 78 -25.60 16.87 -2.31
N LYS A 79 -25.33 16.29 -1.16
CA LYS A 79 -24.18 16.63 -0.28
C LYS A 79 -23.23 15.48 -0.08
N THR A 80 -23.74 14.26 -0.04
CA THR A 80 -22.94 13.08 0.25
C THR A 80 -23.16 11.98 -0.79
N ILE A 81 -22.09 11.30 -1.17
CA ILE A 81 -22.05 10.40 -2.32
C ILE A 81 -21.41 9.09 -1.91
N ALA A 82 -22.04 7.97 -2.22
CA ALA A 82 -21.38 6.66 -2.15
C ALA A 82 -20.94 6.21 -3.53
N MET A 83 -19.67 5.85 -3.69
CA MET A 83 -19.12 5.34 -4.94
C MET A 83 -18.30 4.07 -4.72
N GLN A 84 -18.32 3.15 -5.70
CA GLN A 84 -17.52 1.93 -5.61
C GLN A 84 -16.04 2.18 -5.95
N SER A 85 -15.14 1.54 -5.20
CA SER A 85 -13.69 1.56 -5.45
C SER A 85 -13.28 0.46 -6.43
N THR A 86 -13.76 0.53 -7.69
CA THR A 86 -13.41 -0.44 -8.72
C THR A 86 -12.13 -0.03 -9.45
N GLY A 87 -11.07 -0.83 -9.34
CA GLY A 87 -9.78 -0.54 -9.97
C GLY A 87 -9.23 0.83 -9.62
N VAL A 88 -8.90 1.62 -10.66
CA VAL A 88 -8.41 3.01 -10.56
C VAL A 88 -9.43 4.02 -11.10
N TYR A 89 -10.54 3.55 -11.67
CA TYR A 89 -11.50 4.36 -12.42
C TYR A 89 -12.25 5.39 -11.58
N TRP A 90 -12.32 5.16 -10.28
CA TRP A 90 -12.95 6.07 -9.32
C TRP A 90 -12.14 7.32 -9.01
N ILE A 91 -10.80 7.28 -9.22
CA ILE A 91 -9.88 8.34 -8.77
C ILE A 91 -10.18 9.71 -9.40
N PRO A 92 -10.28 9.85 -10.73
CA PRO A 92 -10.55 11.16 -11.35
C PRO A 92 -11.89 11.76 -10.90
N LEU A 93 -12.92 10.93 -10.77
CA LEU A 93 -14.22 11.39 -10.33
C LEU A 93 -14.20 11.77 -8.84
N TYR A 94 -13.53 10.98 -8.00
CA TYR A 94 -13.35 11.27 -6.58
C TYR A 94 -12.71 12.64 -6.36
N ASP A 95 -11.61 12.92 -7.06
CA ASP A 95 -10.89 14.17 -6.93
C ASP A 95 -11.74 15.38 -7.35
N ILE A 96 -12.52 15.27 -8.44
CA ILE A 96 -13.45 16.33 -8.88
C ILE A 96 -14.55 16.55 -7.85
N LEU A 97 -15.15 15.49 -7.32
CA LEU A 97 -16.23 15.59 -6.34
C LEU A 97 -15.73 16.17 -5.01
N GLU A 98 -14.56 15.74 -4.53
CA GLU A 98 -13.93 16.28 -3.33
C GLU A 98 -13.61 17.78 -3.48
N GLN A 99 -13.01 18.21 -4.61
CA GLN A 99 -12.73 19.61 -4.91
C GLN A 99 -14.00 20.47 -4.99
N ARG A 100 -15.14 19.87 -5.39
CA ARG A 100 -16.44 20.53 -5.44
C ARG A 100 -17.15 20.56 -4.08
N GLY A 101 -16.55 20.03 -3.01
CA GLY A 101 -17.05 20.05 -1.65
C GLY A 101 -18.08 18.97 -1.30
N PHE A 102 -18.18 17.92 -2.11
CA PHE A 102 -19.01 16.76 -1.76
C PHE A 102 -18.30 15.88 -0.71
N GLU A 103 -19.08 15.33 0.20
CA GLU A 103 -18.61 14.27 1.10
C GLU A 103 -18.69 12.93 0.38
N VAL A 104 -17.55 12.35 0.02
CA VAL A 104 -17.50 11.13 -0.80
C VAL A 104 -17.14 9.90 0.05
N TYR A 105 -18.07 8.95 0.10
CA TYR A 105 -17.89 7.63 0.68
C TYR A 105 -17.38 6.66 -0.38
N LEU A 106 -16.11 6.33 -0.31
CA LEU A 106 -15.52 5.31 -1.17
C LEU A 106 -15.80 3.93 -0.57
N VAL A 107 -16.56 3.09 -1.27
CA VAL A 107 -17.07 1.82 -0.75
C VAL A 107 -16.38 0.65 -1.42
N ASN A 108 -15.94 -0.32 -0.62
CA ASN A 108 -15.39 -1.56 -1.17
C ASN A 108 -16.49 -2.39 -1.82
N ALA A 109 -16.33 -2.71 -3.10
CA ALA A 109 -17.29 -3.50 -3.88
C ALA A 109 -17.65 -4.87 -3.25
N ARG A 110 -16.78 -5.45 -2.41
CA ARG A 110 -17.09 -6.70 -1.68
C ARG A 110 -18.22 -6.54 -0.68
N HIS A 111 -18.42 -5.36 -0.12
CA HIS A 111 -19.47 -5.09 0.88
C HIS A 111 -20.83 -4.94 0.22
N THR A 112 -20.89 -4.66 -1.07
CA THR A 112 -22.12 -4.41 -1.82
C THR A 112 -22.54 -5.58 -2.71
N LYS A 113 -21.63 -6.52 -3.05
CA LYS A 113 -21.83 -7.60 -4.03
C LYS A 113 -22.60 -8.82 -3.54
N ASN A 114 -22.85 -8.97 -2.25
CA ASN A 114 -23.40 -10.23 -1.67
C ASN A 114 -24.92 -10.40 -1.76
N LEU A 115 -25.62 -9.61 -2.57
CA LEU A 115 -27.08 -9.75 -2.72
C LEU A 115 -27.43 -10.26 -4.11
N PRO A 116 -28.13 -11.42 -4.20
CA PRO A 116 -28.52 -12.01 -5.47
C PRO A 116 -29.54 -11.13 -6.23
N GLY A 117 -29.42 -11.08 -7.56
CA GLY A 117 -30.45 -10.48 -8.43
C GLY A 117 -30.11 -9.17 -9.12
N ARG A 118 -28.89 -8.61 -8.92
CA ARG A 118 -28.47 -7.39 -9.63
C ARG A 118 -27.67 -7.74 -10.86
N LYS A 119 -28.10 -7.21 -12.00
CA LYS A 119 -27.46 -7.48 -13.30
C LYS A 119 -27.22 -6.25 -14.15
N SER A 120 -27.47 -5.03 -13.63
CA SER A 120 -27.27 -3.80 -14.39
C SER A 120 -26.66 -2.70 -13.52
N ASP A 121 -25.84 -1.86 -14.14
CA ASP A 121 -25.16 -0.72 -13.51
C ASP A 121 -26.18 0.30 -12.94
N VAL A 122 -27.35 0.42 -13.60
CA VAL A 122 -28.48 1.20 -13.08
C VAL A 122 -28.95 0.70 -11.71
N GLN A 123 -29.11 -0.61 -11.56
CA GLN A 123 -29.53 -1.22 -10.30
C GLN A 123 -28.42 -1.13 -9.24
N GLU A 124 -27.16 -1.19 -9.63
CA GLU A 124 -26.03 -1.04 -8.70
C GLU A 124 -25.95 0.38 -8.14
N SER A 125 -26.08 1.41 -9.00
CA SER A 125 -26.10 2.81 -8.55
C SER A 125 -27.26 3.12 -7.62
N GLN A 126 -28.48 2.63 -7.93
CA GLN A 126 -29.67 2.78 -7.09
C GLN A 126 -29.51 2.06 -5.74
N TRP A 127 -28.85 0.93 -5.74
CA TRP A 127 -28.59 0.19 -4.51
C TRP A 127 -27.58 0.89 -3.62
N LEU A 128 -26.50 1.41 -4.19
CA LEU A 128 -25.54 2.23 -3.46
C LEU A 128 -26.21 3.44 -2.83
N LEU A 129 -27.06 4.12 -3.59
CA LEU A 129 -27.89 5.21 -3.07
C LEU A 129 -28.74 4.75 -1.88
N LYS A 130 -29.45 3.62 -2.01
CA LYS A 130 -30.30 3.09 -0.95
C LYS A 130 -29.53 2.75 0.32
N LEU A 131 -28.43 2.02 0.19
CA LEU A 131 -27.57 1.67 1.33
C LEU A 131 -26.98 2.92 2.00
N HIS A 132 -26.58 3.90 1.18
CA HIS A 132 -26.01 5.14 1.69
C HIS A 132 -27.05 6.00 2.40
N THR A 133 -28.25 6.11 1.84
CA THR A 133 -29.36 6.83 2.46
C THR A 133 -29.65 6.35 3.89
N TYR A 134 -29.52 5.06 4.14
CA TYR A 134 -29.77 4.47 5.46
C TYR A 134 -28.49 4.32 6.32
N GLY A 135 -27.35 4.88 5.91
CA GLY A 135 -26.11 4.83 6.69
C GLY A 135 -25.49 3.43 6.83
N LEU A 136 -25.79 2.51 5.91
CA LEU A 136 -25.33 1.11 5.96
C LEU A 136 -23.96 0.88 5.30
N LEU A 137 -23.32 1.95 4.81
CA LEU A 137 -22.03 1.88 4.13
C LEU A 137 -20.90 2.43 5.01
N ASN A 138 -19.77 1.73 5.02
CA ASN A 138 -18.56 2.19 5.65
C ASN A 138 -17.64 2.87 4.63
N ASN A 139 -17.21 4.09 4.93
CA ASN A 139 -16.25 4.81 4.11
C ASN A 139 -14.86 4.18 4.19
N SER A 140 -14.25 3.91 3.05
CA SER A 140 -12.85 3.52 2.97
C SER A 140 -11.95 4.73 3.19
N PHE A 141 -10.95 4.58 4.04
CA PHE A 141 -10.03 5.66 4.37
C PHE A 141 -9.27 6.15 3.13
N GLN A 142 -9.35 7.44 2.88
CA GLN A 142 -8.48 8.18 1.95
C GLN A 142 -7.80 9.31 2.71
N PRO A 143 -6.48 9.44 2.65
CA PRO A 143 -5.79 10.58 3.22
C PRO A 143 -6.00 11.83 2.36
N VAL A 144 -5.62 12.98 2.90
CA VAL A 144 -5.64 14.26 2.18
C VAL A 144 -4.76 14.24 0.92
N SER A 145 -5.02 15.16 -0.01
CA SER A 145 -4.38 15.17 -1.35
C SER A 145 -2.86 15.17 -1.28
N GLU A 146 -2.26 15.95 -0.38
CA GLU A 146 -0.82 16.06 -0.19
C GLU A 146 -0.20 14.70 0.21
N ILE A 147 -0.89 13.97 1.08
CA ILE A 147 -0.46 12.62 1.47
C ILE A 147 -0.67 11.63 0.31
N ARG A 148 -1.72 11.79 -0.51
CA ARG A 148 -1.91 10.95 -1.73
C ARG A 148 -0.76 11.16 -2.73
N MET A 149 -0.25 12.38 -2.88
CA MET A 149 0.93 12.67 -3.71
C MET A 149 2.19 11.98 -3.15
N SER A 150 2.49 12.16 -1.86
CA SER A 150 3.60 11.47 -1.18
C SER A 150 3.50 9.95 -1.33
N ARG A 151 2.29 9.39 -1.18
CA ARG A 151 1.99 7.97 -1.38
C ARG A 151 2.31 7.52 -2.80
N THR A 152 2.01 8.33 -3.81
CA THR A 152 2.28 8.00 -5.21
C THR A 152 3.78 7.90 -5.47
N TYR A 153 4.56 8.90 -5.06
CA TYR A 153 6.03 8.88 -5.21
C TYR A 153 6.66 7.71 -4.47
N TRP A 154 6.22 7.46 -3.22
CA TRP A 154 6.76 6.37 -2.41
C TRP A 154 6.46 4.99 -2.98
N ARG A 155 5.25 4.79 -3.49
CA ARG A 155 4.85 3.52 -4.12
C ARG A 155 5.60 3.30 -5.44
N GLN A 156 5.74 4.34 -6.28
CA GLN A 156 6.49 4.27 -7.52
C GLN A 156 7.96 3.91 -7.26
N ARG A 157 8.56 4.57 -6.26
CA ARG A 157 9.91 4.22 -5.81
C ARG A 157 10.04 2.75 -5.41
N ALA A 158 9.09 2.24 -4.64
CA ALA A 158 9.08 0.84 -4.20
C ALA A 158 8.98 -0.15 -5.38
N GLU A 159 8.24 0.20 -6.44
CA GLU A 159 8.20 -0.60 -7.69
C GLU A 159 9.57 -0.61 -8.38
N HIS A 160 10.24 0.53 -8.49
CA HIS A 160 11.58 0.60 -9.08
C HIS A 160 12.61 -0.18 -8.27
N VAL A 161 12.57 -0.13 -6.95
CA VAL A 161 13.43 -0.96 -6.08
C VAL A 161 13.19 -2.45 -6.32
N ARG A 162 11.94 -2.89 -6.50
CA ARG A 162 11.61 -4.28 -6.85
C ARG A 162 12.13 -4.66 -8.23
N GLY A 163 11.97 -3.78 -9.22
CA GLY A 163 12.52 -3.97 -10.56
C GLY A 163 14.03 -4.15 -10.54
N ALA A 164 14.75 -3.28 -9.84
CA ALA A 164 16.21 -3.37 -9.67
C ALA A 164 16.63 -4.70 -9.00
N ALA A 165 15.90 -5.15 -7.98
CA ALA A 165 16.16 -6.43 -7.33
C ALA A 165 15.94 -7.62 -8.29
N THR A 166 14.94 -7.55 -9.16
CA THR A 166 14.68 -8.58 -10.17
C THR A 166 15.83 -8.64 -11.20
N CYS A 167 16.31 -7.48 -11.69
CA CYS A 167 17.46 -7.42 -12.59
C CYS A 167 18.71 -8.01 -11.93
N MET A 168 18.95 -7.70 -10.66
CA MET A 168 20.07 -8.26 -9.90
C MET A 168 19.99 -9.79 -9.82
N GLN A 169 18.82 -10.36 -9.55
CA GLN A 169 18.64 -11.83 -9.53
C GLN A 169 18.90 -12.46 -10.89
N ARG A 170 18.48 -11.80 -11.98
CA ARG A 170 18.72 -12.29 -13.35
C ARG A 170 20.20 -12.17 -13.75
N MET A 171 20.88 -11.08 -13.38
CA MET A 171 22.34 -10.97 -13.56
C MET A 171 23.07 -12.09 -12.82
N GLN A 172 22.72 -12.35 -11.56
CA GLN A 172 23.30 -13.45 -10.79
C GLN A 172 23.06 -14.80 -11.45
N LYS A 173 21.83 -15.04 -11.96
CA LYS A 173 21.51 -16.26 -12.70
C LYS A 173 22.37 -16.42 -13.95
N ALA A 174 22.55 -15.38 -14.74
CA ALA A 174 23.39 -15.40 -15.95
C ALA A 174 24.86 -15.72 -15.61
N LEU A 175 25.41 -15.08 -14.56
CA LEU A 175 26.75 -15.38 -14.07
C LEU A 175 26.87 -16.85 -13.64
N THR A 176 25.94 -17.35 -12.85
CA THR A 176 25.92 -18.75 -12.38
C THR A 176 25.86 -19.74 -13.55
N GLN A 177 25.06 -19.45 -14.58
CA GLN A 177 24.98 -20.30 -15.79
C GLN A 177 26.26 -20.33 -16.62
N MET A 178 27.13 -19.32 -16.50
CA MET A 178 28.50 -19.29 -17.04
C MET A 178 29.51 -19.89 -16.08
N ASN A 179 29.08 -20.49 -14.98
CA ASN A 179 29.90 -20.95 -13.86
C ASN A 179 30.77 -19.84 -13.23
N LEU A 180 30.35 -18.59 -13.34
CA LEU A 180 30.95 -17.47 -12.64
C LEU A 180 30.33 -17.35 -11.25
N GLN A 181 31.07 -17.80 -10.22
CA GLN A 181 30.55 -17.98 -8.86
C GLN A 181 30.80 -16.73 -7.98
N LEU A 182 30.79 -15.54 -8.58
CA LEU A 182 31.07 -14.27 -7.90
C LEU A 182 30.19 -14.05 -6.65
N ALA A 183 28.92 -14.42 -6.72
CA ALA A 183 27.97 -14.29 -5.61
C ALA A 183 28.31 -15.18 -4.39
N ASN A 184 29.17 -16.17 -4.54
CA ASN A 184 29.63 -17.03 -3.45
C ASN A 184 30.79 -16.43 -2.65
N VAL A 185 31.50 -15.46 -3.22
CA VAL A 185 32.70 -14.85 -2.63
C VAL A 185 32.48 -13.39 -2.21
N ILE A 186 31.55 -12.68 -2.84
CA ILE A 186 31.16 -11.34 -2.44
C ILE A 186 29.71 -11.33 -1.92
N SER A 187 29.44 -10.51 -0.92
CA SER A 187 28.13 -10.46 -0.25
C SER A 187 27.02 -9.87 -1.13
N ASP A 188 27.37 -9.07 -2.13
CA ASP A 188 26.41 -8.32 -2.95
C ASP A 188 27.00 -7.95 -4.32
N ILE A 189 26.48 -8.56 -5.38
CA ILE A 189 26.91 -8.25 -6.76
C ILE A 189 26.46 -6.85 -7.23
N SER A 190 25.48 -6.24 -6.55
CA SER A 190 25.04 -4.86 -6.83
C SER A 190 25.92 -3.80 -6.12
N GLY A 191 26.84 -4.22 -5.27
CA GLY A 191 27.81 -3.36 -4.62
C GLY A 191 28.95 -2.91 -5.57
N GLN A 192 29.80 -2.02 -5.10
CA GLN A 192 30.88 -1.40 -5.87
C GLN A 192 31.77 -2.44 -6.60
N THR A 193 32.26 -3.44 -5.89
CA THR A 193 33.09 -4.50 -6.45
C THR A 193 32.35 -5.33 -7.51
N GLY A 194 31.11 -5.79 -7.20
CA GLY A 194 30.36 -6.59 -8.14
C GLY A 194 30.02 -5.83 -9.42
N GLN A 195 29.61 -4.58 -9.29
CA GLN A 195 29.34 -3.72 -10.44
C GLN A 195 30.57 -3.42 -11.29
N ALA A 196 31.74 -3.18 -10.67
CA ALA A 196 32.98 -2.96 -11.39
C ALA A 196 33.39 -4.21 -12.20
N ILE A 197 33.34 -5.39 -11.59
CA ILE A 197 33.65 -6.67 -12.23
C ILE A 197 32.66 -6.95 -13.38
N ILE A 198 31.36 -6.83 -13.17
CA ILE A 198 30.35 -7.09 -14.22
C ILE A 198 30.55 -6.15 -15.41
N ARG A 199 30.84 -4.87 -15.18
CA ARG A 199 31.08 -3.89 -16.25
C ARG A 199 32.36 -4.22 -17.02
N ALA A 200 33.45 -4.62 -16.35
CA ALA A 200 34.68 -5.04 -16.98
C ALA A 200 34.47 -6.32 -17.84
N ILE A 201 33.70 -7.30 -17.33
CA ILE A 201 33.31 -8.48 -18.10
C ILE A 201 32.57 -8.08 -19.39
N LEU A 202 31.62 -7.16 -19.29
CA LEU A 202 30.84 -6.68 -20.46
C LEU A 202 31.69 -5.81 -21.42
N ALA A 203 32.76 -5.18 -20.92
CA ALA A 203 33.76 -4.48 -21.72
C ALA A 203 34.72 -5.41 -22.45
N GLY A 204 34.69 -6.72 -22.17
CA GLY A 204 35.52 -7.71 -22.85
C GLY A 204 36.64 -8.32 -22.02
N GLU A 205 36.83 -7.88 -20.77
CA GLU A 205 37.84 -8.48 -19.90
C GLU A 205 37.49 -9.93 -19.54
N ARG A 206 38.46 -10.83 -19.62
CA ARG A 206 38.29 -12.26 -19.34
C ARG A 206 39.39 -12.79 -18.40
N ASP A 207 40.40 -11.99 -18.13
CA ASP A 207 41.45 -12.37 -17.18
C ASP A 207 40.91 -12.28 -15.76
N ALA A 208 40.75 -13.43 -15.10
CA ALA A 208 40.20 -13.53 -13.76
C ALA A 208 41.03 -12.75 -12.71
N ARG A 209 42.34 -12.64 -12.89
CA ARG A 209 43.24 -11.88 -11.98
C ARG A 209 42.99 -10.39 -12.12
N LYS A 210 42.93 -9.86 -13.35
CA LYS A 210 42.62 -8.46 -13.61
C LYS A 210 41.22 -8.08 -13.10
N LEU A 211 40.26 -8.96 -13.27
CA LEU A 211 38.90 -8.77 -12.74
C LEU A 211 38.90 -8.74 -11.19
N ALA A 212 39.72 -9.57 -10.54
CA ALA A 212 39.83 -9.60 -9.09
C ALA A 212 40.52 -8.34 -8.51
N GLU A 213 41.40 -7.66 -9.28
CA GLU A 213 41.99 -6.38 -8.87
C GLU A 213 40.96 -5.25 -8.69
N LEU A 214 39.80 -5.35 -9.32
CA LEU A 214 38.67 -4.41 -9.14
C LEU A 214 37.98 -4.49 -7.75
N ARG A 215 38.53 -5.33 -6.87
CA ARG A 215 38.01 -5.53 -5.52
C ARG A 215 38.18 -4.28 -4.66
N ASP A 216 37.13 -3.87 -3.99
CA ASP A 216 37.19 -2.88 -2.90
C ASP A 216 37.94 -3.48 -1.70
N PRO A 217 38.88 -2.74 -1.07
CA PRO A 217 39.65 -3.23 0.09
C PRO A 217 38.82 -3.77 1.25
N ARG A 218 37.57 -3.34 1.39
CA ARG A 218 36.62 -3.78 2.42
C ARG A 218 36.04 -5.17 2.18
N VAL A 219 36.22 -5.74 0.99
CA VAL A 219 35.76 -7.11 0.68
C VAL A 219 36.63 -8.11 1.41
N LYS A 220 36.01 -9.06 2.11
CA LYS A 220 36.73 -10.05 2.94
C LYS A 220 37.44 -11.13 2.12
N ALA A 221 36.84 -11.52 0.98
CA ALA A 221 37.45 -12.53 0.09
C ALA A 221 38.77 -12.04 -0.46
N SER A 222 39.77 -12.94 -0.58
CA SER A 222 41.05 -12.61 -1.14
C SER A 222 40.98 -12.40 -2.67
N PRO A 223 41.95 -11.71 -3.30
CA PRO A 223 42.01 -11.60 -4.75
C PRO A 223 42.04 -12.97 -5.44
N GLU A 224 42.72 -13.95 -4.86
CA GLU A 224 42.82 -15.31 -5.38
C GLU A 224 41.49 -16.05 -5.34
N GLU A 225 40.71 -15.89 -4.26
CA GLU A 225 39.37 -16.47 -4.14
C GLU A 225 38.41 -15.83 -5.16
N ILE A 226 38.52 -14.52 -5.36
CA ILE A 226 37.69 -13.81 -6.36
C ILE A 226 38.12 -14.26 -7.77
N ALA A 227 39.42 -14.32 -8.08
CA ALA A 227 39.90 -14.78 -9.38
C ALA A 227 39.38 -16.21 -9.66
N LYS A 228 39.53 -17.14 -8.72
CA LYS A 228 39.01 -18.50 -8.84
C LYS A 228 37.50 -18.54 -9.10
N SER A 229 36.72 -17.65 -8.51
CA SER A 229 35.27 -17.57 -8.72
C SER A 229 34.90 -17.05 -10.11
N LEU A 230 35.81 -16.45 -10.83
CA LEU A 230 35.65 -15.85 -12.16
C LEU A 230 36.20 -16.73 -13.30
N GLU A 231 36.71 -17.89 -12.98
CA GLU A 231 37.09 -18.93 -13.95
C GLU A 231 35.81 -19.66 -14.40
N GLY A 232 35.31 -19.33 -15.58
CA GLY A 232 34.06 -19.89 -16.08
C GLY A 232 33.99 -19.99 -17.58
N ASN A 233 32.84 -20.37 -18.09
CA ASN A 233 32.58 -20.54 -19.52
C ASN A 233 31.82 -19.31 -20.07
N TRP A 234 32.50 -18.53 -20.87
CA TRP A 234 32.01 -17.28 -21.44
C TRP A 234 31.05 -17.53 -22.61
N ARG A 235 29.76 -17.51 -22.35
CA ARG A 235 28.70 -17.79 -23.33
C ARG A 235 28.10 -16.47 -23.84
N PRO A 236 28.17 -16.21 -25.18
CA PRO A 236 27.74 -14.94 -25.78
C PRO A 236 26.30 -14.59 -25.47
N GLU A 237 25.38 -15.56 -25.49
CA GLU A 237 23.96 -15.35 -25.21
C GLU A 237 23.70 -14.97 -23.75
N LEU A 238 24.52 -15.46 -22.81
CA LEU A 238 24.37 -15.10 -21.39
C LEU A 238 25.04 -13.75 -21.08
N LEU A 239 26.14 -13.41 -21.81
CA LEU A 239 26.71 -12.07 -21.76
C LEU A 239 25.73 -11.03 -22.32
N PHE A 240 24.97 -11.36 -23.37
CA PHE A 240 23.91 -10.52 -23.88
C PHE A 240 22.82 -10.28 -22.83
N VAL A 241 22.33 -11.34 -22.18
CA VAL A 241 21.35 -11.22 -21.07
C VAL A 241 21.92 -10.36 -19.93
N LEU A 242 23.17 -10.61 -19.52
CA LEU A 242 23.84 -9.86 -18.44
C LEU A 242 23.92 -8.36 -18.75
N ARG A 243 24.21 -7.99 -20.00
CA ARG A 243 24.25 -6.60 -20.46
C ARG A 243 22.88 -5.94 -20.34
N GLN A 244 21.83 -6.58 -20.87
CA GLN A 244 20.48 -6.02 -20.82
C GLN A 244 20.00 -5.82 -19.38
N GLU A 245 20.23 -6.80 -18.50
CA GLU A 245 19.81 -6.69 -17.11
C GLU A 245 20.60 -5.63 -16.33
N LEU A 246 21.87 -5.40 -16.69
CA LEU A 246 22.67 -4.30 -16.13
C LEU A 246 22.13 -2.93 -16.57
N GLU A 247 21.82 -2.75 -17.84
CA GLU A 247 21.26 -1.50 -18.38
C GLU A 247 19.90 -1.18 -17.74
N LEU A 248 19.05 -2.18 -17.57
CA LEU A 248 17.79 -2.05 -16.84
C LEU A 248 18.01 -1.70 -15.37
N PHE A 249 18.97 -2.36 -14.70
CA PHE A 249 19.33 -2.06 -13.32
C PHE A 249 19.78 -0.60 -13.16
N ASP A 250 20.66 -0.11 -14.03
CA ASP A 250 21.12 1.28 -14.04
C ASP A 250 19.95 2.26 -14.27
N THR A 251 19.03 1.89 -15.16
CA THR A 251 17.83 2.67 -15.39
C THR A 251 16.96 2.75 -14.14
N TYR A 252 16.73 1.62 -13.44
CA TYR A 252 15.99 1.64 -12.19
C TYR A 252 16.70 2.48 -11.11
N GLN A 253 18.04 2.41 -11.00
CA GLN A 253 18.79 3.23 -10.03
C GLN A 253 18.60 4.72 -10.28
N ARG A 254 18.58 5.15 -11.55
CA ARG A 254 18.29 6.55 -11.93
C ARG A 254 16.85 6.93 -11.58
N ARG A 255 15.86 6.08 -11.90
CA ARG A 255 14.45 6.32 -11.58
C ARG A 255 14.19 6.37 -10.07
N ILE A 256 14.89 5.57 -9.27
CA ILE A 256 14.83 5.63 -7.81
C ILE A 256 15.33 7.00 -7.34
N ALA A 257 16.44 7.50 -7.90
CA ALA A 257 16.97 8.81 -7.53
C ALA A 257 16.01 9.96 -7.92
N GLU A 258 15.36 9.88 -9.07
CA GLU A 258 14.32 10.82 -9.50
C GLU A 258 13.12 10.82 -8.53
N CYS A 259 12.67 9.62 -8.10
CA CYS A 259 11.61 9.52 -7.08
C CYS A 259 12.05 10.10 -5.73
N ASP A 260 13.31 9.90 -5.32
CA ASP A 260 13.86 10.47 -4.09
C ASP A 260 13.84 11.99 -4.14
N GLN A 261 14.22 12.60 -5.26
CA GLN A 261 14.19 14.03 -5.46
C GLN A 261 12.75 14.59 -5.37
N GLN A 262 11.82 13.99 -6.11
CA GLN A 262 10.42 14.41 -6.09
C GLN A 262 9.79 14.27 -4.71
N LEU A 263 10.12 13.20 -4.00
CA LEU A 263 9.67 13.01 -2.62
C LEU A 263 10.24 14.08 -1.69
N GLN A 264 11.53 14.39 -1.80
CA GLN A 264 12.19 15.44 -0.99
C GLN A 264 11.56 16.80 -1.23
N GLU A 265 11.40 17.21 -2.50
CA GLU A 265 10.77 18.47 -2.89
C GLU A 265 9.33 18.58 -2.37
N HIS A 266 8.59 17.49 -2.43
CA HIS A 266 7.22 17.44 -1.94
C HIS A 266 7.15 17.50 -0.41
N LEU A 267 8.00 16.75 0.31
CA LEU A 267 8.04 16.79 1.78
C LEU A 267 8.43 18.17 2.31
N ALA A 268 9.30 18.91 1.60
CA ALA A 268 9.70 20.26 1.98
C ALA A 268 8.51 21.26 2.03
N GLN A 269 7.41 20.97 1.33
CA GLN A 269 6.21 21.82 1.32
C GLN A 269 5.33 21.67 2.57
N PHE A 270 5.52 20.58 3.35
CA PHE A 270 4.76 20.38 4.58
C PHE A 270 5.18 21.34 5.69
N ALA A 271 4.21 21.71 6.52
CA ALA A 271 4.46 22.55 7.69
C ALA A 271 5.48 21.91 8.65
N ASN A 272 6.18 22.76 9.39
CA ASN A 272 7.06 22.30 10.46
C ASN A 272 6.24 22.12 11.74
N ASN A 273 6.10 20.88 12.18
CA ASN A 273 5.34 20.51 13.37
C ASN A 273 6.24 20.13 14.57
N VAL A 274 7.55 20.42 14.49
CA VAL A 274 8.46 20.18 15.62
C VAL A 274 8.06 21.09 16.78
N PRO A 275 7.69 20.55 17.96
CA PRO A 275 7.46 21.35 19.14
C PRO A 275 8.74 22.06 19.56
N PRO A 276 8.66 23.23 20.22
CA PRO A 276 9.83 23.92 20.76
C PRO A 276 10.67 22.95 21.59
N PRO A 277 12.01 23.02 21.50
CA PRO A 277 12.89 22.04 22.13
C PRO A 277 12.68 22.03 23.65
N LEU A 278 12.19 20.91 24.15
CA LEU A 278 12.30 20.60 25.58
C LEU A 278 13.78 20.45 25.93
N PRO A 279 14.24 20.87 27.13
CA PRO A 279 15.62 20.68 27.55
C PRO A 279 15.98 19.17 27.40
N GLN A 280 16.82 18.88 26.42
CA GLN A 280 17.18 17.50 26.08
C GLN A 280 18.31 17.03 26.95
N THR A 281 18.10 15.96 27.69
CA THR A 281 19.17 15.04 28.08
C THR A 281 19.76 14.44 26.80
N GLU A 282 21.03 14.75 26.51
CA GLU A 282 21.76 14.27 25.33
C GLU A 282 21.85 12.73 25.33
N ALA A 283 20.84 12.08 24.77
CA ALA A 283 20.95 10.68 24.40
C ALA A 283 21.84 10.60 23.15
N LYS A 284 23.05 10.04 23.29
CA LYS A 284 23.99 9.81 22.19
C LYS A 284 23.28 9.09 21.04
N LYS A 285 22.96 9.84 19.97
CA LYS A 285 22.42 9.28 18.72
C LYS A 285 23.45 8.27 18.18
N ARG A 286 23.13 6.98 18.27
CA ARG A 286 23.88 5.96 17.52
C ARG A 286 23.68 6.29 16.03
N LYS A 287 24.75 6.62 15.31
CA LYS A 287 24.76 6.71 13.84
C LYS A 287 24.45 5.32 13.29
N ALA A 288 23.19 5.00 13.09
CA ALA A 288 22.79 3.79 12.40
C ALA A 288 23.30 3.88 10.94
N LYS A 289 23.85 2.78 10.42
CA LYS A 289 24.17 2.71 8.98
C LYS A 289 22.85 2.88 8.22
N PRO A 290 22.84 3.71 7.15
CA PRO A 290 21.65 3.85 6.33
C PRO A 290 21.18 2.47 5.83
N ALA A 291 19.90 2.21 5.84
CA ALA A 291 19.34 0.97 5.30
C ALA A 291 19.67 0.88 3.80
N LYS A 292 19.94 -0.36 3.34
CA LYS A 292 20.13 -0.61 1.90
C LYS A 292 18.91 -0.12 1.15
N ASN A 293 18.87 0.64 0.21
CA ASN A 293 17.72 1.28 -0.47
C ASN A 293 17.10 2.47 0.28
N ALA A 294 17.72 3.01 1.33
CA ALA A 294 17.28 4.27 1.91
C ALA A 294 17.38 5.41 0.88
N PRO A 295 16.48 6.39 0.89
CA PRO A 295 16.61 7.59 0.07
C PRO A 295 17.95 8.29 0.30
N ARG A 296 18.44 9.00 -0.73
CA ARG A 296 19.74 9.66 -0.69
C ARG A 296 19.75 10.99 0.07
N PHE A 297 18.61 11.45 0.58
CA PHE A 297 18.48 12.62 1.43
C PHE A 297 18.18 12.21 2.88
N ASP A 298 18.28 13.16 3.81
CA ASP A 298 17.97 12.90 5.22
C ASP A 298 16.46 12.82 5.47
N LEU A 299 15.89 11.68 5.09
CA LEU A 299 14.47 11.40 5.25
C LEU A 299 14.05 11.40 6.73
N ASN A 300 14.95 11.01 7.66
CA ASN A 300 14.57 10.97 9.08
C ASN A 300 14.31 12.35 9.64
N SER A 301 15.17 13.31 9.35
CA SER A 301 14.98 14.70 9.76
C SER A 301 13.72 15.31 9.14
N GLU A 302 13.43 15.02 7.87
CA GLU A 302 12.20 15.46 7.22
C GLU A 302 10.95 14.87 7.88
N LEU A 303 10.94 13.56 8.14
CA LEU A 303 9.83 12.93 8.83
C LEU A 303 9.62 13.49 10.24
N GLN A 304 10.69 13.67 11.01
CA GLN A 304 10.61 14.31 12.33
C GLN A 304 10.06 15.73 12.24
N ARG A 305 10.46 16.51 11.24
CA ARG A 305 9.98 17.87 11.01
C ARG A 305 8.48 17.91 10.77
N ILE A 306 7.94 17.02 9.93
CA ILE A 306 6.52 17.03 9.54
C ILE A 306 5.61 16.32 10.53
N THR A 307 6.11 15.31 11.27
CA THR A 307 5.31 14.58 12.28
C THR A 307 5.42 15.16 13.69
N GLY A 308 6.43 15.98 13.96
CA GLY A 308 6.74 16.47 15.31
C GLY A 308 7.43 15.45 16.22
N VAL A 309 7.60 14.21 15.78
CA VAL A 309 8.17 13.11 16.58
C VAL A 309 9.14 12.27 15.76
N ASP A 310 10.13 11.67 16.42
CA ASP A 310 11.05 10.73 15.80
C ASP A 310 10.50 9.31 15.92
N LEU A 311 9.81 8.83 14.90
CA LEU A 311 9.22 7.49 14.84
C LEU A 311 10.27 6.38 14.89
N THR A 312 11.52 6.67 14.50
CA THR A 312 12.61 5.68 14.52
C THR A 312 13.13 5.38 15.93
N ARG A 313 12.66 6.11 16.95
CA ARG A 313 12.91 5.78 18.36
C ARG A 313 12.15 4.53 18.83
N ILE A 314 11.12 4.13 18.08
CA ILE A 314 10.39 2.91 18.34
C ILE A 314 11.21 1.74 17.81
N ASP A 315 11.56 0.79 18.69
CA ASP A 315 12.32 -0.39 18.30
C ASP A 315 11.64 -1.16 17.17
N GLY A 316 12.41 -1.45 16.13
CA GLY A 316 11.94 -2.15 14.94
C GLY A 316 11.38 -1.24 13.86
N ILE A 317 11.11 0.04 14.13
CA ILE A 317 10.70 1.01 13.12
C ILE A 317 11.96 1.72 12.60
N ASP A 318 12.28 1.48 11.33
CA ASP A 318 13.29 2.21 10.59
C ASP A 318 12.67 3.36 9.80
N VAL A 319 13.51 4.19 9.18
CA VAL A 319 13.05 5.35 8.41
C VAL A 319 12.16 4.98 7.22
N MET A 320 12.37 3.80 6.61
CA MET A 320 11.56 3.31 5.50
C MET A 320 10.17 2.90 5.95
N THR A 321 10.09 2.26 7.12
CA THR A 321 8.82 1.92 7.77
C THR A 321 8.08 3.18 8.18
N ALA A 322 8.77 4.16 8.79
CA ALA A 322 8.19 5.45 9.17
C ALA A 322 7.62 6.19 7.95
N GLN A 323 8.35 6.26 6.83
CA GLN A 323 7.87 6.84 5.58
C GLN A 323 6.66 6.10 5.04
N THR A 324 6.65 4.77 5.11
CA THR A 324 5.51 3.96 4.68
C THR A 324 4.27 4.27 5.52
N ILE A 325 4.40 4.41 6.84
CA ILE A 325 3.30 4.79 7.72
C ILE A 325 2.77 6.17 7.33
N VAL A 326 3.64 7.19 7.26
CA VAL A 326 3.24 8.56 6.96
C VAL A 326 2.58 8.66 5.58
N SER A 327 3.13 8.01 4.55
CA SER A 327 2.56 8.08 3.20
C SER A 327 1.23 7.32 3.05
N GLU A 328 0.96 6.30 3.87
CA GLU A 328 -0.27 5.50 3.78
C GLU A 328 -1.37 5.98 4.74
N VAL A 329 -0.99 6.57 5.88
CA VAL A 329 -1.92 7.00 6.94
C VAL A 329 -2.10 8.51 6.93
N GLY A 330 -1.02 9.26 6.72
CA GLY A 330 -0.98 10.72 6.89
C GLY A 330 -0.56 11.10 8.30
N LEU A 331 -0.82 12.37 8.64
CA LEU A 331 -0.41 12.97 9.90
C LEU A 331 -1.57 13.05 10.91
N ASP A 332 -2.80 13.03 10.42
CA ASP A 332 -4.01 13.12 11.26
C ASP A 332 -4.47 11.75 11.74
N MET A 333 -4.19 11.46 13.02
CA MET A 333 -4.61 10.24 13.70
C MET A 333 -6.00 10.35 14.36
N THR A 334 -6.65 11.51 14.35
CA THR A 334 -7.96 11.72 15.01
C THR A 334 -9.09 10.91 14.39
N ARG A 335 -8.90 10.44 13.17
CA ARG A 335 -9.82 9.55 12.46
C ARG A 335 -10.03 8.20 13.17
N TRP A 336 -9.09 7.77 13.97
CA TRP A 336 -9.21 6.58 14.79
C TRP A 336 -9.40 6.98 16.25
N LYS A 337 -10.56 6.68 16.81
CA LYS A 337 -10.93 7.05 18.19
C LYS A 337 -9.96 6.50 19.24
N THR A 338 -9.32 5.36 18.96
CA THR A 338 -8.34 4.71 19.82
C THR A 338 -7.31 3.94 18.98
N GLU A 339 -6.18 3.56 19.58
CA GLU A 339 -5.18 2.67 19.00
C GLU A 339 -5.78 1.33 18.54
N SER A 340 -6.77 0.81 19.26
CA SER A 340 -7.47 -0.43 18.91
C SER A 340 -8.27 -0.29 17.60
N HIS A 341 -8.87 0.87 17.33
CA HIS A 341 -9.54 1.15 16.06
C HIS A 341 -8.52 1.21 14.91
N PHE A 342 -7.37 1.83 15.13
CA PHE A 342 -6.29 1.87 14.15
C PHE A 342 -5.74 0.47 13.83
N ALA A 343 -5.41 -0.32 14.86
CA ALA A 343 -4.95 -1.70 14.69
C ALA A 343 -6.00 -2.60 14.01
N SER A 344 -7.29 -2.38 14.29
CA SER A 344 -8.39 -3.06 13.61
C SER A 344 -8.49 -2.67 12.14
N TRP A 345 -8.34 -1.38 11.81
CA TRP A 345 -8.30 -0.91 10.44
C TRP A 345 -7.13 -1.54 9.65
N LEU A 346 -5.97 -1.68 10.28
CA LEU A 346 -4.81 -2.38 9.72
C LEU A 346 -5.04 -3.90 9.52
N GLY A 347 -6.11 -4.47 10.10
CA GLY A 347 -6.36 -5.92 10.08
C GLY A 347 -5.40 -6.71 10.96
N LEU A 348 -4.90 -6.10 12.02
CA LEU A 348 -3.98 -6.74 12.98
C LEU A 348 -4.70 -7.29 14.22
N CYS A 349 -5.97 -6.91 14.43
CA CYS A 349 -6.81 -7.43 15.51
C CYS A 349 -7.33 -8.83 15.21
N PRO A 350 -7.58 -9.66 16.22
CA PRO A 350 -8.29 -10.93 16.05
C PRO A 350 -9.70 -10.71 15.46
N ASP A 351 -10.08 -11.55 14.49
CA ASP A 351 -11.40 -11.60 13.85
C ASP A 351 -12.02 -12.97 14.17
N ASN A 352 -12.39 -13.17 15.42
CA ASN A 352 -12.99 -14.42 15.88
C ASN A 352 -14.46 -14.44 15.46
N ARG A 353 -14.87 -15.51 14.75
CA ARG A 353 -16.28 -15.76 14.43
C ARG A 353 -16.84 -16.73 15.46
N ILE A 354 -17.84 -16.28 16.19
CA ILE A 354 -18.50 -17.06 17.24
C ILE A 354 -20.00 -17.17 16.88
N SER A 355 -20.56 -18.36 17.01
CA SER A 355 -21.99 -18.61 16.87
C SER A 355 -22.41 -19.65 17.91
N GLY A 356 -23.40 -19.30 18.75
CA GLY A 356 -23.91 -20.16 19.81
C GLY A 356 -22.79 -20.69 20.71
N ASP A 357 -21.95 -19.81 21.26
CA ASP A 357 -20.78 -20.08 22.11
C ASP A 357 -19.66 -20.92 21.47
N LYS A 358 -19.83 -21.35 20.20
CA LYS A 358 -18.78 -22.06 19.45
C LYS A 358 -17.96 -21.10 18.60
N VAL A 359 -16.65 -21.18 18.76
CA VAL A 359 -15.71 -20.44 17.90
C VAL A 359 -15.62 -21.14 16.54
N LEU A 360 -16.24 -20.53 15.53
CA LEU A 360 -16.26 -21.06 14.14
C LEU A 360 -14.95 -20.80 13.41
N ALA A 361 -14.29 -19.67 13.68
CA ALA A 361 -13.00 -19.34 13.08
C ALA A 361 -12.19 -18.46 14.01
N ARG A 362 -10.86 -18.63 13.97
CA ARG A 362 -9.88 -17.79 14.69
C ARG A 362 -8.87 -17.27 13.69
N GLY A 363 -8.55 -16.00 13.76
CA GLY A 363 -7.54 -15.39 12.89
C GLY A 363 -7.63 -13.88 12.89
N THR A 364 -6.99 -13.26 11.92
CA THR A 364 -7.13 -11.84 11.61
C THR A 364 -7.81 -11.69 10.24
N ARG A 365 -8.45 -10.54 10.00
CA ARG A 365 -9.02 -10.25 8.68
C ARG A 365 -7.93 -10.30 7.60
N ARG A 366 -8.25 -10.88 6.46
CA ARG A 366 -7.37 -10.84 5.28
C ARG A 366 -7.50 -9.47 4.61
N VAL A 367 -6.57 -8.58 4.91
CA VAL A 367 -6.49 -7.25 4.30
C VAL A 367 -5.14 -7.09 3.60
N VAL A 368 -5.15 -6.39 2.47
CA VAL A 368 -3.93 -5.95 1.79
C VAL A 368 -3.66 -4.53 2.26
N ASN A 369 -2.85 -4.39 3.31
CA ASN A 369 -2.46 -3.11 3.89
C ASN A 369 -0.94 -3.01 3.99
N ARG A 370 -0.35 -1.98 3.36
CA ARG A 370 1.11 -1.79 3.29
C ARG A 370 1.71 -1.49 4.66
N VAL A 371 1.01 -0.70 5.50
CA VAL A 371 1.46 -0.41 6.87
C VAL A 371 1.48 -1.68 7.70
N ALA A 372 0.42 -2.47 7.66
CA ALA A 372 0.39 -3.75 8.36
C ALA A 372 1.51 -4.70 7.93
N THR A 373 1.86 -4.69 6.63
CA THR A 373 2.98 -5.46 6.10
C THR A 373 4.31 -4.93 6.63
N ALA A 374 4.52 -3.60 6.59
CA ALA A 374 5.73 -2.97 7.12
C ALA A 374 5.90 -3.24 8.62
N LEU A 375 4.85 -3.10 9.41
CA LEU A 375 4.88 -3.40 10.85
C LEU A 375 5.14 -4.88 11.15
N ARG A 376 4.66 -5.81 10.33
CA ARG A 376 5.02 -7.24 10.46
C ARG A 376 6.50 -7.48 10.18
N MET A 377 7.07 -6.79 9.19
CA MET A 377 8.51 -6.85 8.91
C MET A 377 9.33 -6.25 10.06
N SER A 378 8.90 -5.11 10.59
CA SER A 378 9.49 -4.50 11.79
C SER A 378 9.44 -5.44 12.99
N ALA A 379 8.32 -6.13 13.21
CA ALA A 379 8.20 -7.11 14.29
C ALA A 379 9.22 -8.26 14.16
N ILE A 380 9.56 -8.70 12.95
CA ILE A 380 10.58 -9.75 12.73
C ILE A 380 11.97 -9.27 13.19
N THR A 381 12.32 -8.01 12.98
CA THR A 381 13.63 -7.47 13.39
C THR A 381 13.83 -7.49 14.90
N LEU A 382 12.74 -7.42 15.68
CA LEU A 382 12.76 -7.48 17.14
C LEU A 382 13.32 -8.82 17.70
N MET A 383 13.39 -9.86 16.87
CA MET A 383 13.96 -11.15 17.30
C MET A 383 15.37 -11.01 17.88
N ARG A 384 16.18 -10.12 17.30
CA ARG A 384 17.57 -9.88 17.70
C ARG A 384 17.74 -8.66 18.62
N SER A 385 16.65 -7.93 18.91
CA SER A 385 16.70 -6.77 19.79
C SER A 385 16.85 -7.19 21.24
N ARG A 386 17.70 -6.46 21.99
CA ARG A 386 17.89 -6.62 23.45
C ARG A 386 16.94 -5.76 24.27
N THR A 387 16.02 -5.06 23.65
CA THR A 387 15.08 -4.16 24.30
C THR A 387 13.87 -4.89 24.88
N TYR A 388 13.00 -4.15 25.57
CA TYR A 388 11.73 -4.66 26.10
C TYR A 388 10.87 -5.30 25.01
N LEU A 389 10.70 -4.63 23.86
CA LEU A 389 9.89 -5.15 22.73
C LEU A 389 10.49 -6.44 22.17
N GLY A 390 11.83 -6.54 22.11
CA GLY A 390 12.52 -7.76 21.69
C GLY A 390 12.29 -8.92 22.66
N ALA A 391 12.39 -8.67 23.97
CA ALA A 391 12.12 -9.68 25.00
C ALA A 391 10.67 -10.17 24.93
N GLN A 392 9.73 -9.24 24.71
CA GLN A 392 8.31 -9.55 24.56
C GLN A 392 8.02 -10.37 23.31
N TYR A 393 8.64 -10.04 22.16
CA TYR A 393 8.50 -10.82 20.94
C TYR A 393 8.98 -12.25 21.12
N ARG A 394 10.17 -12.47 21.72
CA ARG A 394 10.68 -13.82 22.00
C ARG A 394 9.73 -14.63 22.89
N ARG A 395 9.17 -14.03 23.94
CA ARG A 395 8.17 -14.66 24.82
C ARG A 395 6.89 -15.04 24.06
N LEU A 396 6.37 -14.13 23.22
CA LEU A 396 5.20 -14.41 22.39
C LEU A 396 5.48 -15.52 21.37
N ARG A 397 6.67 -15.53 20.78
CA ARG A 397 7.07 -16.55 19.81
C ARG A 397 7.12 -17.95 20.42
N THR A 398 7.66 -18.09 21.61
CA THR A 398 7.66 -19.38 22.32
C THR A 398 6.25 -19.89 22.59
N ARG A 399 5.32 -18.99 22.97
CA ARG A 399 3.94 -19.36 23.34
C ARG A 399 3.02 -19.58 22.14
N LEU A 400 3.13 -18.76 21.08
CA LEU A 400 2.14 -18.69 19.99
C LEU A 400 2.67 -19.22 18.65
N GLY A 401 3.98 -19.48 18.55
CA GLY A 401 4.67 -19.72 17.29
C GLY A 401 4.94 -18.42 16.50
N ALA A 402 5.84 -18.48 15.51
CA ALA A 402 6.34 -17.30 14.80
C ALA A 402 5.25 -16.48 14.09
N PRO A 403 4.34 -17.06 13.28
CA PRO A 403 3.37 -16.25 12.52
C PRO A 403 2.42 -15.43 13.40
N LYS A 404 1.93 -16.04 14.50
CA LYS A 404 1.02 -15.36 15.44
C LYS A 404 1.77 -14.32 16.26
N ALA A 405 3.00 -14.61 16.69
CA ALA A 405 3.84 -13.65 17.41
C ALA A 405 4.18 -12.42 16.57
N ILE A 406 4.51 -12.59 15.29
CA ILE A 406 4.74 -11.48 14.36
C ILE A 406 3.51 -10.58 14.28
N THR A 407 2.33 -11.16 14.12
CA THR A 407 1.08 -10.36 14.03
C THR A 407 0.76 -9.66 15.34
N ALA A 408 0.94 -10.33 16.48
CA ALA A 408 0.73 -9.75 17.80
C ALA A 408 1.71 -8.60 18.11
N MET A 409 2.97 -8.72 17.68
CA MET A 409 3.93 -7.62 17.80
C MET A 409 3.67 -6.49 16.82
N ALA A 410 3.26 -6.78 15.59
CA ALA A 410 2.84 -5.76 14.63
C ALA A 410 1.64 -4.95 15.15
N HIS A 411 0.68 -5.60 15.83
CA HIS A 411 -0.42 -4.95 16.53
C HIS A 411 0.07 -4.00 17.65
N ARG A 412 1.13 -4.37 18.34
CA ARG A 412 1.70 -3.52 19.41
C ARG A 412 2.53 -2.35 18.88
N LEU A 413 3.10 -2.49 17.69
CA LEU A 413 3.84 -1.43 17.02
C LEU A 413 2.91 -0.42 16.35
N ALA A 414 1.66 -0.81 16.06
CA ALA A 414 0.60 0.05 15.54
C ALA A 414 0.05 0.97 16.62
#